data_3556e8d52cf5ecb5006c2585e18c0343
#
_entry.id   3556e8d52cf5ecb5006c2585e18c0343
#
_cell.length_a   1.000
_cell.length_b   1.000
_cell.length_c   1.000
_cell.angle_alpha   90.00
_cell.angle_beta   90.00
_cell.angle_gamma   90.00
#
_symmetry.space_group_name_H-M   'P 1'
#
loop_
_entity.id
_entity.type
_entity.pdbx_description
1 polymer ?
#
loop_
_entity_poly.entity_id
_entity_poly.type
_entity_poly.pdbx_seq_one_letter_code
_entity_poly.pdbx_strand_id
1 'polypeptide(L)'
;NGQAFDQVEYMEFDDEPGLELAVGIQVSDRVLRNVAVYSFRSGRAELLLLNSYSKMLSCQLSGDKSELMVLRPGEEETQRGMAVLYGYESGQIVRSVETELSEHTSRIRRITTGRLQDGNNAVFVTSSSEDNTIVTDVFAMRQGVFTNISYSAESDTSVGTLLNYYVYAEDIDSDGVLELPSLVAMKAVTSWRDGDQKFLLRWYSMDSDGWEIDKLYTFHNYPGGWYLPLSSAWASRVTVEQSQGEFRFLLWDESYKKTQPLFTVFVFTGTDRDELAVAQGRFVLNRAEGVAYAARLETGAPEYGITENSLIEGFRLIRQDWQTDET
;
A
#
# COMPACT_ATOMS: atom_id res chain seq x y z
N ASN A 1 -40.48 4.28 3.87
CA ASN A 1 -39.14 4.79 3.53
C ASN A 1 -38.16 3.76 4.04
N GLY A 2 -37.59 2.94 3.16
CA GLY A 2 -36.56 1.97 3.52
C GLY A 2 -35.27 2.69 3.84
N GLN A 3 -34.69 2.37 5.01
CA GLN A 3 -33.30 2.74 5.30
C GLN A 3 -32.40 1.93 4.36
N ALA A 4 -31.42 2.58 3.71
CA ALA A 4 -30.45 1.89 2.90
C ALA A 4 -29.25 1.51 3.79
N PHE A 5 -28.83 0.24 3.72
CA PHE A 5 -27.59 -0.23 4.32
C PHE A 5 -26.50 -0.07 3.29
N ASP A 6 -25.35 0.48 3.69
CA ASP A 6 -24.22 0.72 2.77
C ASP A 6 -22.98 -0.09 3.12
N GLN A 7 -22.84 -0.55 4.38
CA GLN A 7 -21.76 -1.41 4.83
C GLN A 7 -22.27 -2.34 5.94
N VAL A 8 -21.75 -3.57 5.97
CA VAL A 8 -22.07 -4.58 6.99
C VAL A 8 -20.80 -5.31 7.37
N GLU A 9 -20.51 -5.38 8.68
CA GLU A 9 -19.41 -6.14 9.25
C GLU A 9 -19.95 -7.15 10.26
N TYR A 10 -19.43 -8.38 10.18
CA TYR A 10 -19.68 -9.43 11.16
C TYR A 10 -18.47 -9.56 12.06
N MET A 11 -18.68 -9.60 13.37
CA MET A 11 -17.58 -9.64 14.32
C MET A 11 -17.94 -10.40 15.58
N GLU A 12 -16.94 -10.97 16.23
CA GLU A 12 -17.03 -11.52 17.57
C GLU A 12 -16.63 -10.41 18.54
N PHE A 13 -17.59 -9.59 18.93
CA PHE A 13 -17.35 -8.30 19.61
C PHE A 13 -17.44 -8.40 21.12
N ASP A 14 -18.30 -9.26 21.63
CA ASP A 14 -18.48 -9.45 23.07
C ASP A 14 -18.01 -10.85 23.56
N ASP A 15 -18.20 -11.14 24.85
CA ASP A 15 -17.75 -12.40 25.48
C ASP A 15 -18.75 -13.56 25.31
N GLU A 16 -19.86 -13.35 24.64
CA GLU A 16 -20.95 -14.32 24.51
C GLU A 16 -20.86 -15.08 23.18
N PRO A 17 -21.33 -16.33 23.12
CA PRO A 17 -21.36 -17.06 21.85
C PRO A 17 -22.31 -16.43 20.82
N GLY A 18 -21.81 -16.15 19.65
CA GLY A 18 -22.54 -15.55 18.53
C GLY A 18 -21.77 -14.40 17.91
N LEU A 19 -22.17 -14.00 16.72
CA LEU A 19 -21.56 -12.85 16.06
C LEU A 19 -22.44 -11.62 16.24
N GLU A 20 -21.81 -10.50 16.49
CA GLU A 20 -22.42 -9.19 16.41
C GLU A 20 -22.41 -8.69 14.97
N LEU A 21 -23.37 -7.80 14.69
CA LEU A 21 -23.55 -7.20 13.38
C LEU A 21 -23.39 -5.68 13.49
N ALA A 22 -22.35 -5.15 12.87
CA ALA A 22 -22.23 -3.72 12.65
C ALA A 22 -22.83 -3.36 11.28
N VAL A 23 -23.76 -2.43 11.28
CA VAL A 23 -24.51 -2.02 10.09
C VAL A 23 -24.37 -0.52 9.88
N GLY A 24 -23.89 -0.15 8.71
CA GLY A 24 -23.92 1.21 8.24
C GLY A 24 -25.31 1.60 7.73
N ILE A 25 -25.87 2.66 8.29
CA ILE A 25 -27.22 3.10 7.98
C ILE A 25 -27.19 4.53 7.46
N GLN A 26 -27.69 4.74 6.25
CA GLN A 26 -27.91 6.07 5.70
C GLN A 26 -29.29 6.58 6.11
N VAL A 27 -29.33 7.61 6.95
CA VAL A 27 -30.57 8.10 7.57
C VAL A 27 -31.37 9.04 6.63
N SER A 28 -30.73 9.68 5.66
CA SER A 28 -31.38 10.55 4.64
C SER A 28 -30.46 10.80 3.46
N ASP A 29 -30.96 11.46 2.42
CA ASP A 29 -30.16 11.97 1.29
C ASP A 29 -29.09 13.00 1.72
N ARG A 30 -29.14 13.42 2.96
CA ARG A 30 -28.08 14.22 3.60
C ARG A 30 -27.08 13.28 4.25
N VAL A 31 -25.84 13.48 3.98
CA VAL A 31 -24.55 12.86 4.25
C VAL A 31 -24.33 12.20 5.63
N LEU A 32 -25.27 12.23 6.56
CA LEU A 32 -25.13 11.63 7.90
C LEU A 32 -25.37 10.11 7.83
N ARG A 33 -24.28 9.37 7.94
CA ARG A 33 -24.29 7.92 8.10
C ARG A 33 -24.08 7.57 9.56
N ASN A 34 -24.80 6.56 10.04
CA ASN A 34 -24.62 6.01 11.37
C ASN A 34 -24.22 4.55 11.29
N VAL A 35 -23.29 4.14 12.14
CA VAL A 35 -23.04 2.73 12.42
C VAL A 35 -23.87 2.31 13.62
N ALA A 36 -24.60 1.20 13.50
CA ALA A 36 -25.28 0.54 14.59
C ALA A 36 -24.71 -0.87 14.78
N VAL A 37 -24.29 -1.21 15.99
CA VAL A 37 -23.84 -2.56 16.34
C VAL A 37 -24.96 -3.26 17.10
N TYR A 38 -25.33 -4.44 16.63
CA TYR A 38 -26.38 -5.27 17.23
C TYR A 38 -25.83 -6.60 17.70
N SER A 39 -26.26 -7.04 18.89
CA SER A 39 -26.16 -8.41 19.35
C SER A 39 -27.51 -9.13 19.25
N PHE A 40 -27.48 -10.45 19.08
CA PHE A 40 -28.68 -11.30 18.91
C PHE A 40 -28.80 -12.40 19.97
N ARG A 41 -28.07 -12.29 21.09
CA ARG A 41 -28.01 -13.30 22.19
C ARG A 41 -29.34 -13.78 22.71
N SER A 42 -30.28 -12.85 22.86
CA SER A 42 -31.62 -13.14 23.41
C SER A 42 -32.62 -13.61 22.35
N GLY A 43 -32.19 -13.88 21.12
CA GLY A 43 -33.08 -14.10 19.95
C GLY A 43 -33.81 -12.82 19.52
N ARG A 44 -33.38 -11.68 20.02
CA ARG A 44 -33.82 -10.33 19.61
C ARG A 44 -32.61 -9.47 19.36
N ALA A 45 -32.74 -8.53 18.41
CA ALA A 45 -31.73 -7.54 18.17
C ALA A 45 -31.62 -6.58 19.37
N GLU A 46 -30.47 -6.53 19.98
CA GLU A 46 -30.12 -5.60 21.05
C GLU A 46 -29.09 -4.61 20.51
N LEU A 47 -29.39 -3.31 20.58
CA LEU A 47 -28.48 -2.27 20.10
C LEU A 47 -27.38 -2.05 21.15
N LEU A 48 -26.12 -2.31 20.77
CA LEU A 48 -24.94 -2.12 21.61
C LEU A 48 -24.28 -0.77 21.40
N LEU A 49 -24.22 -0.29 20.16
CA LEU A 49 -23.55 0.97 19.78
C LEU A 49 -24.35 1.68 18.68
N LEU A 50 -24.44 3.01 18.79
CA LEU A 50 -24.91 3.87 17.70
C LEU A 50 -24.03 5.11 17.64
N ASN A 51 -23.38 5.35 16.50
CA ASN A 51 -22.52 6.53 16.31
C ASN A 51 -22.50 6.98 14.85
N SER A 52 -22.05 8.22 14.61
CA SER A 52 -21.78 8.70 13.25
C SER A 52 -20.53 8.03 12.67
N TYR A 53 -20.53 7.73 11.37
CA TYR A 53 -19.39 7.15 10.67
C TYR A 53 -19.31 7.58 9.21
N SER A 54 -18.15 7.42 8.63
CA SER A 54 -17.90 7.54 7.19
C SER A 54 -17.53 6.19 6.59
N LYS A 55 -16.63 5.48 7.25
CA LYS A 55 -16.20 4.11 6.95
C LYS A 55 -16.05 3.34 8.26
N MET A 56 -16.17 2.03 8.21
CA MET A 56 -15.90 1.14 9.33
C MET A 56 -15.21 -0.12 8.88
N LEU A 57 -14.55 -0.81 9.81
CA LEU A 57 -13.83 -2.04 9.57
C LEU A 57 -13.79 -2.85 10.85
N SER A 58 -14.09 -4.15 10.78
CA SER A 58 -13.79 -5.11 11.84
C SER A 58 -12.29 -5.45 11.80
N CYS A 59 -11.62 -5.39 12.94
CA CYS A 59 -10.19 -5.66 13.09
C CYS A 59 -9.89 -6.32 14.45
N GLN A 60 -8.61 -6.69 14.66
CA GLN A 60 -8.09 -7.25 15.92
C GLN A 60 -6.76 -6.57 16.21
N LEU A 61 -6.76 -5.47 16.96
CA LEU A 61 -5.56 -4.70 17.26
C LEU A 61 -5.04 -4.91 18.68
N SER A 62 -5.92 -5.09 19.66
CA SER A 62 -5.53 -5.17 21.07
C SER A 62 -5.56 -6.58 21.65
N GLY A 63 -6.04 -7.59 20.93
CA GLY A 63 -6.14 -8.95 21.42
C GLY A 63 -6.78 -9.93 20.45
N ASP A 64 -7.34 -11.01 20.99
CA ASP A 64 -7.94 -12.10 20.20
C ASP A 64 -9.40 -11.80 19.78
N LYS A 65 -10.03 -10.78 20.36
CA LYS A 65 -11.39 -10.39 20.03
C LYS A 65 -11.45 -9.39 18.88
N SER A 66 -12.58 -9.41 18.19
CA SER A 66 -12.85 -8.40 17.18
C SER A 66 -13.08 -7.04 17.82
N GLU A 67 -12.59 -6.02 17.19
CA GLU A 67 -12.80 -4.62 17.50
C GLU A 67 -13.40 -3.94 16.27
N LEU A 68 -14.11 -2.85 16.46
CA LEU A 68 -14.67 -2.06 15.39
C LEU A 68 -13.90 -0.74 15.28
N MET A 69 -13.11 -0.59 14.22
CA MET A 69 -12.56 0.70 13.84
C MET A 69 -13.59 1.50 13.06
N VAL A 70 -13.88 2.70 13.53
CA VAL A 70 -14.81 3.63 12.89
C VAL A 70 -14.07 4.89 12.48
N LEU A 71 -14.12 5.21 11.20
CA LEU A 71 -13.62 6.46 10.65
C LEU A 71 -14.78 7.47 10.58
N ARG A 72 -14.57 8.62 11.18
CA ARG A 72 -15.55 9.69 11.27
C ARG A 72 -15.09 10.92 10.49
N PRO A 73 -16.00 11.67 9.84
CA PRO A 73 -15.64 12.96 9.29
C PRO A 73 -15.21 13.91 10.40
N GLY A 74 -14.39 14.89 10.09
CA GLY A 74 -14.14 16.02 10.98
C GLY A 74 -15.43 16.83 11.23
N GLU A 75 -15.39 17.73 12.19
CA GLU A 75 -16.55 18.55 12.55
C GLU A 75 -16.97 19.50 11.42
N GLU A 76 -16.01 19.97 10.63
CA GLU A 76 -16.22 20.77 9.42
C GLU A 76 -15.87 19.96 8.16
N GLU A 77 -16.47 20.30 7.02
CA GLU A 77 -16.26 19.59 5.74
C GLU A 77 -14.80 19.61 5.25
N THR A 78 -14.00 20.55 5.69
CA THR A 78 -12.59 20.71 5.32
C THR A 78 -11.63 20.06 6.33
N GLN A 79 -12.13 19.60 7.47
CA GLN A 79 -11.30 18.99 8.51
C GLN A 79 -10.94 17.55 8.16
N ARG A 80 -9.79 17.14 8.68
CA ARG A 80 -9.33 15.75 8.61
C ARG A 80 -10.32 14.80 9.25
N GLY A 81 -10.30 13.56 8.81
CA GLY A 81 -11.06 12.49 9.45
C GLY A 81 -10.47 12.09 10.79
N MET A 82 -11.28 11.42 11.58
CA MET A 82 -10.92 10.86 12.89
C MET A 82 -11.11 9.36 12.86
N ALA A 83 -10.18 8.62 13.46
CA ALA A 83 -10.25 7.19 13.69
C ALA A 83 -10.55 6.92 15.16
N VAL A 84 -11.47 6.00 15.44
CA VAL A 84 -11.86 5.55 16.78
C VAL A 84 -11.92 4.04 16.77
N LEU A 85 -11.35 3.39 17.78
CA LEU A 85 -11.46 1.97 18.00
C LEU A 85 -12.48 1.69 19.10
N TYR A 86 -13.42 0.81 18.83
CA TYR A 86 -14.37 0.29 19.79
C TYR A 86 -14.07 -1.18 20.07
N GLY A 87 -13.95 -1.53 21.33
CA GLY A 87 -13.82 -2.89 21.83
C GLY A 87 -14.88 -3.21 22.86
N TYR A 88 -14.85 -4.42 23.42
CA TYR A 88 -15.76 -4.87 24.46
C TYR A 88 -14.97 -5.48 25.61
N GLU A 89 -15.07 -4.87 26.79
CA GLU A 89 -14.35 -5.30 27.98
C GLU A 89 -15.29 -5.31 29.19
N SER A 90 -15.22 -6.36 29.99
CA SER A 90 -15.97 -6.48 31.27
C SER A 90 -17.47 -6.18 31.15
N GLY A 91 -18.09 -6.60 30.04
CA GLY A 91 -19.51 -6.43 29.81
C GLY A 91 -19.91 -5.06 29.24
N GLN A 92 -18.97 -4.25 28.82
CA GLN A 92 -19.25 -2.90 28.31
C GLN A 92 -18.43 -2.59 27.04
N ILE A 93 -19.00 -1.74 26.19
CA ILE A 93 -18.23 -1.17 25.07
C ILE A 93 -17.23 -0.17 25.62
N VAL A 94 -15.96 -0.38 25.27
CA VAL A 94 -14.87 0.55 25.51
C VAL A 94 -14.55 1.31 24.22
N ARG A 95 -14.16 2.56 24.37
CA ARG A 95 -13.81 3.45 23.27
C ARG A 95 -12.41 3.97 23.48
N SER A 96 -11.55 3.87 22.46
CA SER A 96 -10.25 4.51 22.44
C SER A 96 -10.34 6.04 22.38
N VAL A 97 -9.22 6.71 22.56
CA VAL A 97 -9.09 8.12 22.17
C VAL A 97 -9.25 8.25 20.64
N GLU A 98 -9.78 9.38 20.20
CA GLU A 98 -9.83 9.70 18.78
C GLU A 98 -8.44 10.07 18.28
N THR A 99 -8.09 9.56 17.11
CA THR A 99 -6.80 9.80 16.45
C THR A 99 -7.06 10.37 15.06
N GLU A 100 -6.38 11.45 14.69
CA GLU A 100 -6.54 12.07 13.38
C GLU A 100 -6.00 11.19 12.23
N LEU A 101 -6.72 11.28 11.10
CA LEU A 101 -6.24 10.87 9.78
C LEU A 101 -5.43 12.02 9.14
N SER A 102 -4.56 11.69 8.21
CA SER A 102 -3.86 12.70 7.41
C SER A 102 -4.80 13.48 6.47
N GLU A 103 -5.93 12.88 6.07
CA GLU A 103 -6.86 13.44 5.09
C GLU A 103 -8.33 13.31 5.52
N HIS A 104 -9.22 14.01 4.79
CA HIS A 104 -10.66 13.89 4.99
C HIS A 104 -11.18 12.51 4.59
N THR A 105 -12.17 11.97 5.32
CA THR A 105 -12.70 10.61 5.09
C THR A 105 -13.33 10.37 3.71
N SER A 106 -13.77 11.43 3.01
CA SER A 106 -14.26 11.31 1.63
C SER A 106 -13.15 10.98 0.61
N ARG A 107 -11.89 11.12 1.01
CA ARG A 107 -10.72 10.86 0.18
C ARG A 107 -10.09 9.50 0.40
N ILE A 108 -10.68 8.67 1.27
CA ILE A 108 -10.20 7.31 1.54
C ILE A 108 -10.34 6.47 0.27
N ARG A 109 -9.22 5.89 -0.16
CA ARG A 109 -9.10 5.02 -1.33
C ARG A 109 -9.11 3.55 -0.94
N ARG A 110 -8.37 3.19 0.10
CA ARG A 110 -8.24 1.80 0.54
C ARG A 110 -8.14 1.72 2.06
N ILE A 111 -8.75 0.69 2.62
CA ILE A 111 -8.52 0.27 4.01
C ILE A 111 -8.15 -1.20 3.97
N THR A 112 -7.06 -1.57 4.63
CA THR A 112 -6.55 -2.94 4.67
C THR A 112 -6.05 -3.27 6.06
N THR A 113 -6.34 -4.47 6.56
CA THR A 113 -5.70 -5.01 7.77
C THR A 113 -4.45 -5.77 7.38
N GLY A 114 -3.45 -5.76 8.25
CA GLY A 114 -2.21 -6.51 8.03
C GLY A 114 -1.37 -6.59 9.27
N ARG A 115 -0.25 -7.29 9.17
CA ARG A 115 0.72 -7.43 10.26
C ARG A 115 1.86 -6.45 10.10
N LEU A 116 2.34 -5.97 11.23
CA LEU A 116 3.58 -5.23 11.37
C LEU A 116 4.77 -6.18 11.56
N GLN A 117 5.98 -5.64 11.50
CA GLN A 117 7.22 -6.40 11.62
C GLN A 117 7.38 -7.11 12.97
N ASP A 118 6.83 -6.58 14.03
CA ASP A 118 6.84 -7.16 15.38
C ASP A 118 5.72 -8.19 15.62
N GLY A 119 4.92 -8.49 14.57
CA GLY A 119 3.81 -9.45 14.60
C GLY A 119 2.49 -8.88 15.08
N ASN A 120 2.44 -7.61 15.52
CA ASN A 120 1.22 -6.93 15.88
C ASN A 120 0.36 -6.64 14.64
N ASN A 121 -0.95 -6.62 14.82
CA ASN A 121 -1.88 -6.25 13.76
C ASN A 121 -1.98 -4.73 13.63
N ALA A 122 -2.24 -4.27 12.40
CA ALA A 122 -2.47 -2.87 12.10
C ALA A 122 -3.58 -2.69 11.05
N VAL A 123 -4.12 -1.49 10.98
CA VAL A 123 -5.02 -1.03 9.91
C VAL A 123 -4.32 0.05 9.11
N PHE A 124 -4.23 -0.15 7.80
CA PHE A 124 -3.65 0.77 6.84
C PHE A 124 -4.78 1.50 6.13
N VAL A 125 -4.84 2.81 6.26
CA VAL A 125 -5.85 3.67 5.65
C VAL A 125 -5.18 4.58 4.63
N THR A 126 -5.36 4.29 3.34
CA THR A 126 -4.81 5.10 2.27
C THR A 126 -5.83 6.11 1.78
N SER A 127 -5.46 7.36 1.75
CA SER A 127 -6.27 8.49 1.29
C SER A 127 -5.57 9.25 0.15
N SER A 128 -6.33 9.93 -0.70
CA SER A 128 -5.78 10.87 -1.69
C SER A 128 -5.83 12.30 -1.16
N SER A 129 -4.77 13.06 -1.37
CA SER A 129 -4.72 14.49 -1.08
C SER A 129 -5.29 15.34 -2.24
N GLU A 130 -5.31 16.67 -2.08
CA GLU A 130 -5.87 17.60 -3.10
C GLU A 130 -5.09 17.62 -4.41
N ASP A 131 -3.80 17.37 -4.35
CA ASP A 131 -2.89 17.33 -5.50
C ASP A 131 -2.79 15.94 -6.17
N ASN A 132 -3.70 15.01 -5.82
CA ASN A 132 -3.72 13.61 -6.26
C ASN A 132 -2.51 12.77 -5.81
N THR A 133 -1.76 13.20 -4.80
CA THR A 133 -0.88 12.30 -4.09
C THR A 133 -1.68 11.39 -3.16
N ILE A 134 -1.10 10.28 -2.75
CA ILE A 134 -1.70 9.40 -1.74
C ILE A 134 -0.85 9.41 -0.48
N VAL A 135 -1.52 9.25 0.65
CA VAL A 135 -0.91 9.12 1.98
C VAL A 135 -1.54 7.93 2.69
N THR A 136 -0.72 7.15 3.40
CA THR A 136 -1.22 6.00 4.16
C THR A 136 -1.00 6.21 5.65
N ASP A 137 -2.11 6.29 6.39
CA ASP A 137 -2.11 6.27 7.85
C ASP A 137 -2.07 4.82 8.34
N VAL A 138 -1.23 4.52 9.32
CA VAL A 138 -1.10 3.19 9.91
C VAL A 138 -1.53 3.24 11.37
N PHE A 139 -2.62 2.56 11.68
CA PHE A 139 -3.17 2.51 13.03
C PHE A 139 -2.84 1.19 13.71
N ALA A 140 -2.26 1.25 14.89
CA ALA A 140 -1.90 0.10 15.71
C ALA A 140 -2.01 0.43 17.21
N MET A 141 -1.85 -0.60 18.04
CA MET A 141 -1.72 -0.43 19.49
C MET A 141 -0.25 -0.18 19.85
N ARG A 142 0.09 1.07 20.17
CA ARG A 142 1.41 1.45 20.67
C ARG A 142 1.39 1.52 22.18
N GLN A 143 2.08 0.62 22.85
CA GLN A 143 2.10 0.53 24.33
C GLN A 143 0.70 0.50 24.95
N GLY A 144 -0.24 -0.20 24.30
CA GLY A 144 -1.62 -0.30 24.74
C GLY A 144 -2.52 0.89 24.42
N VAL A 145 -2.04 1.85 23.63
CA VAL A 145 -2.80 3.04 23.19
C VAL A 145 -3.01 2.97 21.66
N PHE A 146 -4.26 3.12 21.23
CA PHE A 146 -4.61 3.22 19.81
C PHE A 146 -3.98 4.49 19.20
N THR A 147 -3.12 4.32 18.21
CA THR A 147 -2.25 5.38 17.69
C THR A 147 -2.09 5.28 16.19
N ASN A 148 -2.03 6.42 15.48
CA ASN A 148 -1.50 6.50 14.13
C ASN A 148 0.04 6.49 14.20
N ILE A 149 0.66 5.34 13.96
CA ILE A 149 2.11 5.14 14.13
C ILE A 149 2.94 5.70 12.96
N SER A 150 2.33 6.01 11.82
CA SER A 150 2.97 6.65 10.66
C SER A 150 2.96 8.18 10.74
N TYR A 151 2.20 8.76 11.68
CA TYR A 151 2.04 10.20 11.82
C TYR A 151 3.31 10.87 12.34
N SER A 152 3.71 11.96 11.71
CA SER A 152 4.79 12.83 12.12
C SER A 152 4.25 14.15 12.65
N ALA A 153 4.50 14.44 13.93
CA ALA A 153 4.09 15.70 14.55
C ALA A 153 4.83 16.93 13.96
N GLU A 154 5.98 16.74 13.30
CA GLU A 154 6.73 17.81 12.65
C GLU A 154 6.04 18.28 11.36
N SER A 155 5.54 17.35 10.55
CA SER A 155 4.85 17.64 9.29
C SER A 155 3.34 17.69 9.41
N ASP A 156 2.81 17.32 10.58
CA ASP A 156 1.37 17.22 10.86
C ASP A 156 0.64 16.28 9.88
N THR A 157 1.31 15.22 9.42
CA THR A 157 0.77 14.22 8.49
C THR A 157 1.66 12.96 8.48
N SER A 158 1.21 11.88 7.87
CA SER A 158 1.99 10.66 7.61
C SER A 158 2.92 10.84 6.40
N VAL A 159 3.79 11.84 6.46
CA VAL A 159 4.64 12.29 5.33
C VAL A 159 5.55 11.19 4.76
N GLY A 160 6.00 10.25 5.59
CA GLY A 160 6.84 9.13 5.15
C GLY A 160 6.16 8.19 4.14
N THR A 161 4.82 8.21 4.11
CA THR A 161 4.00 7.38 3.21
C THR A 161 3.44 8.15 2.02
N LEU A 162 3.86 9.41 1.82
CA LEU A 162 3.35 10.26 0.74
C LEU A 162 3.89 9.81 -0.62
N LEU A 163 3.00 9.52 -1.56
CA LEU A 163 3.34 9.04 -2.90
C LEU A 163 2.57 9.80 -3.98
N ASN A 164 3.21 10.00 -5.13
CA ASN A 164 2.56 10.48 -6.36
C ASN A 164 2.19 9.35 -7.34
N TYR A 165 2.11 8.11 -6.85
CA TYR A 165 1.69 6.92 -7.58
C TYR A 165 0.65 6.15 -6.76
N TYR A 166 -0.31 5.53 -7.43
CA TYR A 166 -1.32 4.67 -6.80
C TYR A 166 -0.75 3.28 -6.48
N VAL A 167 0.19 3.23 -5.55
CA VAL A 167 0.77 1.98 -5.01
C VAL A 167 0.46 1.92 -3.53
N TYR A 168 -0.16 0.85 -3.11
CA TYR A 168 -0.68 0.67 -1.76
C TYR A 168 0.22 -0.25 -0.94
N ALA A 169 0.01 -0.26 0.38
CA ALA A 169 0.64 -1.25 1.24
C ALA A 169 0.34 -2.68 0.75
N GLU A 170 1.36 -3.51 0.68
CA GLU A 170 1.28 -4.87 0.14
C GLU A 170 2.31 -5.75 0.85
N ASP A 171 2.04 -7.04 1.02
CA ASP A 171 3.04 -8.06 1.36
C ASP A 171 3.85 -8.37 0.10
N ILE A 172 4.85 -7.53 -0.18
CA ILE A 172 5.57 -7.51 -1.46
C ILE A 172 6.59 -8.66 -1.60
N ASP A 173 7.05 -9.20 -0.48
CA ASP A 173 8.02 -10.29 -0.43
C ASP A 173 7.42 -11.62 0.05
N SER A 174 6.12 -11.64 0.38
CA SER A 174 5.35 -12.81 0.82
C SER A 174 5.81 -13.38 2.16
N ASP A 175 6.23 -12.52 3.09
CA ASP A 175 6.62 -12.91 4.46
C ASP A 175 5.46 -12.81 5.49
N GLY A 176 4.30 -12.32 5.05
CA GLY A 176 3.08 -12.15 5.85
C GLY A 176 3.01 -10.83 6.62
N VAL A 177 3.96 -9.93 6.40
CA VAL A 177 3.97 -8.54 6.88
C VAL A 177 3.52 -7.62 5.76
N LEU A 178 2.87 -6.49 6.04
CA LEU A 178 2.58 -5.49 5.02
C LEU A 178 3.68 -4.43 4.99
N GLU A 179 4.24 -4.23 3.79
CA GLU A 179 5.18 -3.17 3.51
C GLU A 179 4.49 -1.92 2.96
N LEU A 180 5.05 -0.78 3.30
CA LEU A 180 4.70 0.54 2.79
C LEU A 180 5.68 0.94 1.68
N PRO A 181 5.19 1.45 0.55
CA PRO A 181 6.05 2.01 -0.48
C PRO A 181 6.46 3.45 -0.17
N SER A 182 7.69 3.82 -0.49
CA SER A 182 8.16 5.21 -0.51
C SER A 182 9.05 5.47 -1.72
N LEU A 183 9.14 6.74 -2.16
CA LEU A 183 9.91 7.11 -3.34
C LEU A 183 11.37 7.36 -3.00
N VAL A 184 12.27 6.76 -3.78
CA VAL A 184 13.71 7.03 -3.72
C VAL A 184 14.18 7.50 -5.08
N ALA A 185 14.72 8.71 -5.13
CA ALA A 185 15.25 9.28 -6.36
C ALA A 185 16.46 8.50 -6.86
N MET A 186 16.46 8.13 -8.14
CA MET A 186 17.63 7.55 -8.80
C MET A 186 18.68 8.62 -9.10
N LYS A 187 19.93 8.20 -9.21
CA LYS A 187 21.00 9.06 -9.73
C LYS A 187 20.77 9.35 -11.22
N ALA A 188 20.78 10.63 -11.57
CA ALA A 188 20.64 11.05 -12.96
C ALA A 188 21.90 10.69 -13.77
N VAL A 189 21.70 10.17 -14.99
CA VAL A 189 22.77 9.97 -15.98
C VAL A 189 22.68 11.02 -17.09
N THR A 190 23.75 11.19 -17.83
CA THR A 190 23.85 12.22 -18.87
C THR A 190 22.82 12.09 -20.02
N SER A 191 22.23 10.90 -20.17
CA SER A 191 21.16 10.65 -21.13
C SER A 191 19.77 11.16 -20.69
N TRP A 192 19.62 11.53 -19.42
CA TRP A 192 18.36 12.10 -18.94
C TRP A 192 18.26 13.57 -19.35
N ARG A 193 17.05 13.99 -19.71
CA ARG A 193 16.74 15.40 -19.93
C ARG A 193 16.52 16.09 -18.59
N ASP A 194 16.71 17.39 -18.54
CA ASP A 194 16.37 18.19 -17.37
C ASP A 194 14.88 18.00 -17.04
N GLY A 195 14.60 17.56 -15.80
CA GLY A 195 13.27 17.22 -15.35
C GLY A 195 12.86 15.75 -15.43
N ASP A 196 13.65 14.88 -16.07
CA ASP A 196 13.36 13.42 -16.17
C ASP A 196 13.76 12.65 -14.88
N GLN A 197 13.47 13.19 -13.69
CA GLN A 197 13.78 12.46 -12.46
C GLN A 197 13.03 11.13 -12.43
N LYS A 198 13.78 10.03 -12.24
CA LYS A 198 13.24 8.68 -12.07
C LYS A 198 13.36 8.24 -10.63
N PHE A 199 12.43 7.39 -10.22
CA PHE A 199 12.32 6.90 -8.85
C PHE A 199 12.30 5.38 -8.82
N LEU A 200 12.81 4.82 -7.71
CA LEU A 200 12.50 3.50 -7.23
C LEU A 200 11.41 3.61 -6.16
N LEU A 201 10.68 2.54 -5.96
CA LEU A 201 9.91 2.34 -4.75
C LEU A 201 10.78 1.55 -3.76
N ARG A 202 11.03 2.13 -2.61
CA ARG A 202 11.56 1.48 -1.43
C ARG A 202 10.39 0.90 -0.66
N TRP A 203 10.42 -0.38 -0.37
CA TRP A 203 9.44 -1.05 0.45
C TRP A 203 10.01 -1.27 1.84
N TYR A 204 9.26 -0.86 2.85
CA TYR A 204 9.66 -0.97 4.24
C TYR A 204 8.47 -1.40 5.08
N SER A 205 8.72 -2.26 6.06
CA SER A 205 7.77 -2.58 7.13
C SER A 205 7.96 -1.61 8.29
N MET A 206 6.94 -1.54 9.16
CA MET A 206 6.99 -0.81 10.42
C MET A 206 6.77 -1.77 11.58
N ASP A 207 7.28 -1.44 12.76
CA ASP A 207 6.85 -2.02 14.02
C ASP A 207 5.80 -1.12 14.71
N SER A 208 5.22 -1.57 15.82
CA SER A 208 4.20 -0.82 16.56
C SER A 208 4.73 0.47 17.24
N ASP A 209 6.03 0.65 17.34
CA ASP A 209 6.65 1.90 17.79
C ASP A 209 6.88 2.90 16.64
N GLY A 210 6.64 2.48 15.39
CA GLY A 210 6.80 3.29 14.19
C GLY A 210 8.20 3.26 13.59
N TRP A 211 9.07 2.31 14.00
CA TRP A 211 10.39 2.15 13.39
C TRP A 211 10.29 1.46 12.04
N GLU A 212 10.95 2.04 11.04
CA GLU A 212 11.00 1.53 9.68
C GLU A 212 12.12 0.50 9.50
N ILE A 213 11.82 -0.57 8.76
CA ILE A 213 12.76 -1.64 8.42
C ILE A 213 12.73 -1.87 6.92
N ASP A 214 13.83 -1.57 6.24
CA ASP A 214 13.95 -1.76 4.80
C ASP A 214 13.84 -3.22 4.40
N LYS A 215 13.02 -3.51 3.40
CA LYS A 215 12.81 -4.84 2.84
C LYS A 215 13.45 -4.98 1.46
N LEU A 216 12.89 -4.33 0.47
CA LEU A 216 13.38 -4.38 -0.91
C LEU A 216 13.08 -3.09 -1.67
N TYR A 217 13.59 -3.03 -2.88
CA TYR A 217 13.31 -1.95 -3.83
C TYR A 217 12.66 -2.51 -5.07
N THR A 218 11.81 -1.72 -5.73
CA THR A 218 11.24 -2.07 -7.03
C THR A 218 11.38 -0.91 -8.02
N PHE A 219 11.64 -1.25 -9.28
CA PHE A 219 11.51 -0.32 -10.40
C PHE A 219 10.18 -0.55 -11.08
N HIS A 220 9.37 0.50 -11.23
CA HIS A 220 8.06 0.46 -11.88
C HIS A 220 8.09 1.19 -13.21
N ASN A 221 7.66 0.50 -14.26
CA ASN A 221 7.40 1.10 -15.56
C ASN A 221 5.89 1.12 -15.83
N TYR A 222 5.20 2.17 -15.39
CA TYR A 222 3.76 2.32 -15.57
C TYR A 222 3.30 2.29 -17.03
N PRO A 223 3.96 3.02 -17.97
CA PRO A 223 3.55 2.97 -19.36
C PRO A 223 3.70 1.59 -20.01
N GLY A 224 4.64 0.78 -19.53
CA GLY A 224 4.86 -0.59 -19.99
C GLY A 224 4.12 -1.64 -19.19
N GLY A 225 3.45 -1.27 -18.09
CA GLY A 225 2.64 -2.16 -17.27
C GLY A 225 3.41 -3.23 -16.48
N TRP A 226 4.68 -2.97 -16.09
CA TRP A 226 5.50 -3.94 -15.38
C TRP A 226 6.35 -3.32 -14.26
N TYR A 227 6.77 -4.17 -13.32
CA TYR A 227 7.75 -3.83 -12.30
C TYR A 227 8.75 -4.96 -12.06
N LEU A 228 9.89 -4.62 -11.47
CA LEU A 228 10.96 -5.55 -11.17
C LEU A 228 11.54 -5.27 -9.78
N PRO A 229 11.57 -6.26 -8.85
CA PRO A 229 12.30 -6.18 -7.60
C PRO A 229 13.80 -6.07 -7.84
N LEU A 230 14.47 -5.26 -7.03
CA LEU A 230 15.90 -5.00 -7.07
C LEU A 230 16.50 -5.30 -5.69
N SER A 231 17.64 -5.94 -5.65
CA SER A 231 18.34 -6.23 -4.40
C SER A 231 18.77 -4.93 -3.69
N SER A 232 18.52 -4.84 -2.40
CA SER A 232 18.94 -3.74 -1.53
C SER A 232 20.47 -3.51 -1.55
N ALA A 233 21.25 -4.55 -1.83
CA ALA A 233 22.71 -4.48 -1.90
C ALA A 233 23.24 -3.48 -2.95
N TRP A 234 22.46 -3.22 -4.01
CA TRP A 234 22.89 -2.32 -5.10
C TRP A 234 21.79 -1.34 -5.57
N ALA A 235 20.54 -1.51 -5.12
CA ALA A 235 19.42 -0.67 -5.56
C ALA A 235 19.64 0.83 -5.34
N SER A 236 20.28 1.24 -4.23
CA SER A 236 20.58 2.65 -3.95
C SER A 236 21.54 3.31 -4.97
N ARG A 237 22.24 2.51 -5.74
CA ARG A 237 23.19 2.98 -6.78
C ARG A 237 22.70 2.73 -8.20
N VAL A 238 21.50 2.14 -8.36
CA VAL A 238 20.98 1.85 -9.71
C VAL A 238 20.50 3.11 -10.39
N THR A 239 20.66 3.13 -11.69
CA THR A 239 20.07 4.11 -12.61
C THR A 239 19.57 3.40 -13.85
N VAL A 240 18.65 4.01 -14.60
CA VAL A 240 18.02 3.41 -15.78
C VAL A 240 18.08 4.38 -16.95
N GLU A 241 18.71 3.93 -18.03
CA GLU A 241 18.60 4.56 -19.35
C GLU A 241 17.39 3.97 -20.09
N GLN A 242 16.59 4.82 -20.71
CA GLN A 242 15.39 4.41 -21.45
C GLN A 242 15.44 4.91 -22.87
N SER A 243 15.23 4.02 -23.84
CA SER A 243 15.14 4.34 -25.26
C SER A 243 14.21 3.34 -25.97
N GLN A 244 13.18 3.82 -26.65
CA GLN A 244 12.32 3.04 -27.57
C GLN A 244 11.96 1.61 -27.12
N GLY A 245 11.46 1.45 -25.89
CA GLY A 245 11.08 0.14 -25.34
C GLY A 245 12.25 -0.65 -24.73
N GLU A 246 13.43 -0.07 -24.64
CA GLU A 246 14.59 -0.62 -23.94
C GLU A 246 14.81 0.10 -22.61
N PHE A 247 15.01 -0.66 -21.55
CA PHE A 247 15.28 -0.17 -20.19
C PHE A 247 16.59 -0.78 -19.72
N ARG A 248 17.65 -0.02 -19.82
CA ARG A 248 19.00 -0.46 -19.46
C ARG A 248 19.32 -0.10 -18.03
N PHE A 249 19.49 -1.08 -17.18
CA PHE A 249 19.85 -0.93 -15.78
C PHE A 249 21.36 -0.86 -15.63
N LEU A 250 21.81 0.20 -14.98
CA LEU A 250 23.21 0.53 -14.80
C LEU A 250 23.49 0.76 -13.32
N LEU A 251 24.67 0.37 -12.88
CA LEU A 251 25.15 0.69 -11.55
C LEU A 251 26.00 1.96 -11.62
N TRP A 252 25.68 2.93 -10.78
CA TRP A 252 26.44 4.16 -10.66
C TRP A 252 27.60 3.99 -9.69
N ASP A 253 28.81 4.35 -10.11
CA ASP A 253 30.00 4.45 -9.27
C ASP A 253 30.41 5.92 -9.16
N GLU A 254 30.19 6.52 -7.97
CA GLU A 254 30.50 7.92 -7.72
C GLU A 254 32.02 8.18 -7.72
N SER A 255 32.82 7.20 -7.29
CA SER A 255 34.27 7.32 -7.21
C SER A 255 34.93 7.45 -8.57
N TYR A 256 34.39 6.78 -9.56
CA TYR A 256 34.92 6.72 -10.92
C TYR A 256 34.08 7.49 -11.94
N LYS A 257 32.92 8.04 -11.54
CA LYS A 257 31.94 8.66 -12.45
C LYS A 257 31.61 7.75 -13.67
N LYS A 258 31.54 6.46 -13.41
CA LYS A 258 31.29 5.42 -14.41
C LYS A 258 29.98 4.71 -14.12
N THR A 259 29.34 4.23 -15.19
CA THR A 259 28.20 3.33 -15.09
C THR A 259 28.60 1.95 -15.58
N GLN A 260 28.21 0.92 -14.79
CA GLN A 260 28.41 -0.48 -15.15
C GLN A 260 27.05 -1.07 -15.57
N PRO A 261 26.91 -1.57 -16.81
CA PRO A 261 25.66 -2.16 -17.26
C PRO A 261 25.43 -3.52 -16.58
N LEU A 262 24.23 -3.69 -16.02
CA LEU A 262 23.81 -4.91 -15.33
C LEU A 262 22.95 -5.80 -16.25
N PHE A 263 21.85 -5.26 -16.74
CA PHE A 263 20.94 -5.94 -17.67
C PHE A 263 20.07 -4.91 -18.39
N THR A 264 19.44 -5.38 -19.48
CA THR A 264 18.47 -4.58 -20.24
C THR A 264 17.15 -5.33 -20.33
N VAL A 265 16.04 -4.64 -20.00
CA VAL A 265 14.67 -5.13 -20.22
C VAL A 265 14.15 -4.54 -21.52
N PHE A 266 13.51 -5.38 -22.34
CA PHE A 266 12.91 -5.03 -23.63
C PHE A 266 11.39 -5.26 -23.60
N VAL A 267 10.67 -4.33 -24.21
CA VAL A 267 9.21 -4.42 -24.40
C VAL A 267 8.94 -4.43 -25.90
N PHE A 268 8.44 -5.54 -26.39
CA PHE A 268 8.14 -5.74 -27.81
C PHE A 268 6.63 -5.83 -28.04
N THR A 269 6.15 -5.11 -29.04
CA THR A 269 4.78 -5.14 -29.54
C THR A 269 4.79 -5.49 -31.05
N GLY A 270 3.63 -5.81 -31.64
CA GLY A 270 3.56 -6.14 -33.05
C GLY A 270 3.62 -7.65 -33.33
N THR A 271 3.69 -8.02 -34.60
CA THR A 271 3.59 -9.41 -35.06
C THR A 271 4.86 -10.23 -34.84
N ASP A 272 6.00 -9.58 -34.81
CA ASP A 272 7.34 -10.16 -34.68
C ASP A 272 7.88 -10.15 -33.22
N ARG A 273 7.06 -9.72 -32.26
CA ARG A 273 7.44 -9.56 -30.85
C ARG A 273 8.06 -10.83 -30.23
N ASP A 274 7.53 -12.01 -30.58
CA ASP A 274 8.00 -13.27 -30.01
C ASP A 274 9.38 -13.70 -30.58
N GLU A 275 9.64 -13.42 -31.85
CA GLU A 275 10.94 -13.64 -32.47
C GLU A 275 11.99 -12.67 -31.91
N LEU A 276 11.61 -11.41 -31.75
CA LEU A 276 12.46 -10.38 -31.15
C LEU A 276 12.81 -10.69 -29.70
N ALA A 277 11.89 -11.23 -28.95
CA ALA A 277 12.08 -11.53 -27.52
C ALA A 277 13.15 -12.60 -27.23
N VAL A 278 13.48 -13.45 -28.20
CA VAL A 278 14.50 -14.50 -28.07
C VAL A 278 15.75 -14.27 -28.92
N ALA A 279 15.75 -13.22 -29.74
CA ALA A 279 16.89 -12.90 -30.61
C ALA A 279 18.03 -12.21 -29.84
N GLN A 280 19.26 -12.27 -30.36
CA GLN A 280 20.43 -11.50 -29.88
C GLN A 280 20.76 -11.75 -28.37
N GLY A 281 20.64 -13.00 -27.90
CA GLY A 281 20.97 -13.37 -26.52
C GLY A 281 19.94 -12.89 -25.49
N ARG A 282 18.74 -12.55 -25.93
CA ARG A 282 17.62 -12.23 -25.03
C ARG A 282 16.90 -13.50 -24.58
N PHE A 283 16.32 -13.45 -23.40
CA PHE A 283 15.43 -14.46 -22.85
C PHE A 283 14.09 -13.82 -22.42
N VAL A 284 13.04 -14.60 -22.48
CA VAL A 284 11.67 -14.11 -22.18
C VAL A 284 11.47 -13.99 -20.69
N LEU A 285 11.00 -12.83 -20.25
CA LEU A 285 10.53 -12.58 -18.88
C LEU A 285 9.05 -12.92 -18.69
N ASN A 286 8.21 -12.42 -19.61
CA ASN A 286 6.76 -12.62 -19.56
C ASN A 286 6.15 -12.41 -20.95
N ARG A 287 4.92 -12.91 -21.13
CA ARG A 287 4.05 -12.62 -22.26
C ARG A 287 2.66 -12.20 -21.77
N ALA A 288 2.18 -11.08 -22.27
CA ALA A 288 0.83 -10.60 -22.07
C ALA A 288 0.13 -10.38 -23.41
N GLU A 289 -1.15 -10.06 -23.40
CA GLU A 289 -1.89 -9.83 -24.63
C GLU A 289 -1.24 -8.72 -25.47
N GLY A 290 -0.76 -9.09 -26.66
CA GLY A 290 -0.12 -8.17 -27.59
C GLY A 290 1.30 -7.72 -27.26
N VAL A 291 1.90 -8.16 -26.14
CA VAL A 291 3.21 -7.72 -25.66
C VAL A 291 4.10 -8.90 -25.25
N ALA A 292 5.38 -8.84 -25.60
CA ALA A 292 6.40 -9.74 -25.08
C ALA A 292 7.47 -8.92 -24.32
N TYR A 293 7.78 -9.37 -23.12
CA TYR A 293 8.82 -8.80 -22.27
C TYR A 293 10.01 -9.74 -22.28
N ALA A 294 11.19 -9.20 -22.51
CA ALA A 294 12.42 -9.96 -22.55
C ALA A 294 13.54 -9.23 -21.82
N ALA A 295 14.60 -9.94 -21.48
CA ALA A 295 15.80 -9.33 -20.92
C ALA A 295 17.06 -9.89 -21.57
N ARG A 296 18.15 -9.16 -21.37
CA ARG A 296 19.51 -9.60 -21.67
C ARG A 296 20.41 -9.19 -20.52
N LEU A 297 21.22 -10.15 -20.06
CA LEU A 297 22.27 -9.86 -19.08
C LEU A 297 23.41 -9.08 -19.75
N GLU A 298 23.95 -8.13 -19.02
CA GLU A 298 25.13 -7.36 -19.42
C GLU A 298 26.35 -7.82 -18.60
N THR A 299 27.51 -7.27 -18.93
CA THR A 299 28.79 -7.74 -18.35
C THR A 299 28.92 -7.60 -16.84
N GLY A 300 28.19 -6.71 -16.22
CA GLY A 300 28.17 -6.50 -14.76
C GLY A 300 27.27 -7.45 -13.99
N ALA A 301 26.32 -8.13 -14.63
CA ALA A 301 25.31 -8.95 -13.97
C ALA A 301 25.88 -10.02 -13.01
N PRO A 302 26.90 -10.82 -13.39
CA PRO A 302 27.41 -11.89 -12.55
C PRO A 302 28.02 -11.40 -11.23
N GLU A 303 28.64 -10.22 -11.24
CA GLU A 303 29.29 -9.62 -10.06
C GLU A 303 28.28 -9.34 -8.94
N TYR A 304 27.02 -9.08 -9.30
CA TYR A 304 25.93 -8.76 -8.39
C TYR A 304 24.91 -9.90 -8.22
N GLY A 305 25.29 -11.10 -8.68
CA GLY A 305 24.43 -12.29 -8.55
C GLY A 305 23.16 -12.25 -9.40
N ILE A 306 23.11 -11.38 -10.42
CA ILE A 306 21.96 -11.26 -11.31
C ILE A 306 22.03 -12.38 -12.35
N THR A 307 20.98 -13.19 -12.41
CA THR A 307 20.85 -14.33 -13.34
C THR A 307 19.58 -14.21 -14.17
N GLU A 308 19.49 -14.98 -15.26
CA GLU A 308 18.25 -15.09 -16.05
C GLU A 308 17.07 -15.52 -15.16
N ASN A 309 17.27 -16.54 -14.35
CA ASN A 309 16.24 -17.05 -13.44
C ASN A 309 15.77 -15.99 -12.44
N SER A 310 16.69 -15.24 -11.82
CA SER A 310 16.33 -14.19 -10.88
C SER A 310 15.51 -13.07 -11.51
N LEU A 311 15.77 -12.73 -12.78
CA LEU A 311 14.98 -11.75 -13.51
C LEU A 311 13.61 -12.30 -13.95
N ILE A 312 13.54 -13.56 -14.38
CA ILE A 312 12.27 -14.22 -14.75
C ILE A 312 11.36 -14.35 -13.51
N GLU A 313 11.93 -14.86 -12.42
CA GLU A 313 11.19 -15.04 -11.16
C GLU A 313 10.79 -13.72 -10.50
N GLY A 314 11.55 -12.66 -10.70
CA GLY A 314 11.27 -11.33 -10.15
C GLY A 314 10.32 -10.49 -10.99
N PHE A 315 10.21 -10.71 -12.29
CA PHE A 315 9.41 -9.87 -13.18
C PHE A 315 7.91 -10.00 -12.91
N ARG A 316 7.22 -8.86 -12.77
CA ARG A 316 5.77 -8.82 -12.52
C ARG A 316 5.09 -7.80 -13.42
N LEU A 317 3.84 -8.08 -13.76
CA LEU A 317 2.95 -7.09 -14.37
C LEU A 317 2.34 -6.21 -13.28
N ILE A 318 2.20 -4.93 -13.55
CA ILE A 318 1.56 -3.98 -12.64
C ILE A 318 0.06 -4.36 -12.56
N ARG A 319 -0.44 -4.43 -11.35
CA ARG A 319 -1.85 -4.75 -11.07
C ARG A 319 -2.75 -3.61 -11.55
N GLN A 320 -3.99 -3.93 -11.88
CA GLN A 320 -4.95 -2.94 -12.38
C GLN A 320 -5.24 -1.85 -11.34
N ASP A 321 -5.35 -2.22 -10.06
CA ASP A 321 -5.58 -1.31 -8.94
C ASP A 321 -4.41 -0.36 -8.65
N TRP A 322 -3.21 -0.62 -9.25
CA TRP A 322 -2.06 0.30 -9.20
C TRP A 322 -1.97 1.20 -10.44
N GLN A 323 -2.80 0.96 -11.46
CA GLN A 323 -2.80 1.73 -12.71
C GLN A 323 -3.91 2.78 -12.74
N THR A 324 -5.01 2.51 -12.06
CA THR A 324 -6.22 3.34 -12.08
C THR A 324 -6.62 3.75 -10.66
N ASP A 325 -7.36 4.85 -10.58
CA ASP A 325 -7.96 5.35 -9.35
C ASP A 325 -9.19 4.52 -8.91
N GLU A 326 -9.50 3.46 -9.63
CA GLU A 326 -10.64 2.57 -9.38
C GLU A 326 -10.23 1.44 -8.42
N THR A 327 -10.85 1.41 -7.27
CA THR A 327 -10.78 0.33 -6.26
C THR A 327 -11.99 -0.57 -6.36
#